data_7d6df3cb33ed1a17b820f5006410ef13
#
_entry.id   7d6df3cb33ed1a17b820f5006410ef13
#
_cell.length_a   1.000
_cell.length_b   1.000
_cell.length_c   1.000
_cell.angle_alpha   90.00
_cell.angle_beta   90.00
_cell.angle_gamma   90.00
#
_symmetry.space_group_name_H-M   'P 1'
#
loop_
_entity.id
_entity.type
_entity.pdbx_description
1 polymer ?
#
loop_
_entity_poly.entity_id
_entity_poly.type
_entity_poly.pdbx_seq_one_letter_code
_entity_poly.pdbx_strand_id
1 'polypeptide(L)'
;MSLHLPCMCPPSFIRVVNFLCFAGCFLGFAAPGSEEVLYSNNFEKAEAGKVPSDFLVLDGGFVVKEESGNKFLELPGAPLDSFAVQFGPTESTNTMLAARIKGTAKGRRYPSFGIGLNGIAGYKLQVSPAKQVLQILKDTELKTSIPYEWKSDTWIQLRLRVRRINQDAWKIEGKAWLEGATEPSDWTISYDEKEEPIAGRASVFGSPFSGTPIQFDDVIVSRATGP
;
A
#
# COMPACT_ATOMS: atom_id res chain seq x y z
N MET A 1 -58.33 -48.91 -59.49
CA MET A 1 -58.99 -49.51 -58.30
C MET A 1 -58.37 -48.79 -57.05
N SER A 2 -59.07 -47.75 -56.62
CA SER A 2 -58.65 -46.85 -55.51
C SER A 2 -59.35 -47.34 -54.25
N LEU A 3 -58.61 -47.51 -53.17
CA LEU A 3 -59.14 -47.74 -51.84
C LEU A 3 -58.69 -46.55 -50.93
N HIS A 4 -59.72 -45.79 -50.58
CA HIS A 4 -59.63 -44.76 -49.56
C HIS A 4 -59.60 -45.38 -48.16
N LEU A 5 -58.72 -44.99 -47.29
CA LEU A 5 -58.77 -45.24 -45.85
C LEU A 5 -58.84 -43.90 -45.08
N PRO A 6 -59.69 -43.79 -44.05
CA PRO A 6 -59.91 -42.58 -43.32
C PRO A 6 -58.85 -42.33 -42.21
N CYS A 7 -58.58 -41.11 -42.07
CA CYS A 7 -57.68 -40.54 -41.05
C CYS A 7 -58.38 -40.50 -39.68
N MET A 8 -57.85 -41.21 -38.67
CA MET A 8 -58.27 -41.06 -37.27
C MET A 8 -57.30 -40.22 -36.50
N CYS A 9 -57.77 -39.05 -36.00
CA CYS A 9 -57.05 -38.23 -35.04
C CYS A 9 -57.18 -38.82 -33.64
N PRO A 10 -56.05 -38.85 -32.83
CA PRO A 10 -56.15 -39.13 -31.40
C PRO A 10 -56.30 -37.83 -30.57
N PRO A 11 -56.88 -37.92 -29.37
CA PRO A 11 -57.25 -36.77 -28.57
C PRO A 11 -56.07 -36.15 -27.84
N SER A 12 -56.09 -34.78 -27.73
CA SER A 12 -55.14 -33.95 -27.05
C SER A 12 -55.13 -34.19 -25.53
N PHE A 13 -54.01 -34.68 -25.00
CA PHE A 13 -53.73 -34.62 -23.54
C PHE A 13 -53.19 -33.28 -23.17
N ILE A 14 -53.94 -32.49 -22.41
CA ILE A 14 -53.49 -31.26 -21.77
C ILE A 14 -52.61 -31.65 -20.58
N ARG A 15 -51.30 -31.46 -20.69
CA ARG A 15 -50.37 -31.53 -19.57
C ARG A 15 -50.35 -30.16 -18.86
N VAL A 16 -50.91 -30.14 -17.65
CA VAL A 16 -50.76 -29.04 -16.70
C VAL A 16 -49.29 -29.04 -16.23
N VAL A 17 -48.49 -28.06 -16.66
CA VAL A 17 -47.12 -27.82 -16.16
C VAL A 17 -47.26 -26.93 -14.94
N ASN A 18 -47.04 -27.50 -13.75
CA ASN A 18 -46.88 -26.77 -12.50
C ASN A 18 -45.56 -26.01 -12.56
N PHE A 19 -45.62 -24.67 -12.68
CA PHE A 19 -44.49 -23.79 -12.54
C PHE A 19 -44.21 -23.58 -11.02
N LEU A 20 -43.28 -24.38 -10.47
CA LEU A 20 -42.72 -24.08 -9.16
C LEU A 20 -41.81 -22.84 -9.29
N CYS A 21 -42.30 -21.68 -8.81
CA CYS A 21 -41.45 -20.52 -8.61
C CYS A 21 -40.44 -20.82 -7.49
N PHE A 22 -39.20 -21.15 -7.86
CA PHE A 22 -38.05 -21.10 -6.94
C PHE A 22 -37.70 -19.65 -6.73
N ALA A 23 -38.13 -19.07 -5.60
CA ALA A 23 -37.61 -17.80 -5.12
C ALA A 23 -36.15 -18.02 -4.68
N GLY A 24 -35.21 -17.83 -5.60
CA GLY A 24 -33.79 -17.83 -5.33
C GLY A 24 -33.45 -16.60 -4.49
N CYS A 25 -33.18 -16.80 -3.19
CA CYS A 25 -32.58 -15.81 -2.34
C CYS A 25 -31.15 -15.52 -2.86
N PHE A 26 -30.99 -14.49 -3.68
CA PHE A 26 -29.67 -13.96 -4.01
C PHE A 26 -29.10 -13.33 -2.74
N LEU A 27 -28.29 -14.11 -2.00
CA LEU A 27 -27.35 -13.57 -1.04
C LEU A 27 -26.33 -12.77 -1.85
N GLY A 28 -26.55 -11.45 -1.88
CA GLY A 28 -25.60 -10.52 -2.46
C GLY A 28 -24.28 -10.60 -1.67
N PHE A 29 -23.28 -11.31 -2.20
CA PHE A 29 -21.90 -11.12 -1.78
C PHE A 29 -21.55 -9.68 -2.13
N ALA A 30 -21.46 -8.81 -1.11
CA ALA A 30 -20.82 -7.51 -1.26
C ALA A 30 -19.38 -7.79 -1.69
N ALA A 31 -19.00 -7.38 -2.90
CA ALA A 31 -17.62 -7.39 -3.32
C ALA A 31 -16.82 -6.54 -2.32
N PRO A 32 -15.62 -6.96 -1.90
CA PRO A 32 -14.75 -6.12 -1.08
C PRO A 32 -14.58 -4.80 -1.82
N GLY A 33 -14.96 -3.70 -1.17
CA GLY A 33 -14.89 -2.36 -1.73
C GLY A 33 -13.45 -2.12 -2.24
N SER A 34 -13.30 -1.80 -3.52
CA SER A 34 -12.02 -1.39 -4.07
C SER A 34 -11.53 -0.15 -3.31
N GLU A 35 -10.32 -0.21 -2.77
CA GLU A 35 -9.68 0.95 -2.14
C GLU A 35 -9.66 2.11 -3.14
N GLU A 36 -10.19 3.27 -2.74
CA GLU A 36 -10.12 4.48 -3.55
C GLU A 36 -8.67 4.96 -3.61
N VAL A 37 -8.04 4.88 -4.78
CA VAL A 37 -6.68 5.38 -5.00
C VAL A 37 -6.73 6.89 -5.17
N LEU A 38 -6.05 7.61 -4.29
CA LEU A 38 -5.93 9.08 -4.33
C LEU A 38 -4.71 9.54 -5.13
N TYR A 39 -3.66 8.72 -5.13
CA TYR A 39 -2.42 8.99 -5.84
C TYR A 39 -1.64 7.69 -6.07
N SER A 40 -0.98 7.57 -7.22
CA SER A 40 -0.06 6.46 -7.48
C SER A 40 1.07 6.89 -8.42
N ASN A 41 2.27 6.38 -8.19
CA ASN A 41 3.40 6.55 -9.09
C ASN A 41 4.32 5.32 -8.99
N ASN A 42 4.58 4.69 -10.15
CA ASN A 42 5.52 3.58 -10.30
C ASN A 42 6.77 4.00 -11.09
N PHE A 43 7.00 5.28 -11.28
CA PHE A 43 8.13 5.91 -11.95
C PHE A 43 8.38 5.50 -13.41
N GLU A 44 7.64 4.55 -13.98
CA GLU A 44 7.89 4.04 -15.34
C GLU A 44 7.78 5.13 -16.43
N LYS A 45 6.94 6.13 -16.20
CA LYS A 45 6.77 7.29 -17.11
C LYS A 45 7.68 8.46 -16.77
N ALA A 46 8.44 8.38 -15.68
CA ALA A 46 9.33 9.45 -15.25
C ALA A 46 10.60 9.52 -16.12
N GLU A 47 11.16 10.71 -16.24
CA GLU A 47 12.45 10.92 -16.91
C GLU A 47 13.60 10.51 -15.97
N ALA A 48 14.45 9.59 -16.41
CA ALA A 48 15.64 9.20 -15.66
C ALA A 48 16.55 10.41 -15.43
N GLY A 49 17.15 10.50 -14.25
CA GLY A 49 17.98 11.63 -13.84
C GLY A 49 17.23 12.80 -13.23
N LYS A 50 15.89 12.76 -13.17
CA LYS A 50 15.06 13.82 -12.58
C LYS A 50 14.15 13.26 -11.50
N VAL A 51 13.63 14.14 -10.64
CA VAL A 51 12.53 13.83 -9.72
C VAL A 51 11.23 14.28 -10.41
N PRO A 52 10.13 13.50 -10.36
CA PRO A 52 8.84 13.93 -10.89
C PRO A 52 8.40 15.27 -10.29
N SER A 53 7.80 16.14 -11.09
CA SER A 53 7.48 17.53 -10.72
C SER A 53 6.43 17.67 -9.61
N ASP A 54 5.65 16.63 -9.36
CA ASP A 54 4.64 16.54 -8.30
C ASP A 54 5.21 16.07 -6.95
N PHE A 55 6.50 15.70 -6.93
CA PHE A 55 7.25 15.38 -5.73
C PHE A 55 7.91 16.63 -5.14
N LEU A 56 7.73 16.86 -3.85
CA LEU A 56 8.39 17.91 -3.09
C LEU A 56 9.58 17.33 -2.34
N VAL A 57 10.79 17.50 -2.87
CA VAL A 57 12.03 17.14 -2.16
C VAL A 57 12.23 18.12 -1.02
N LEU A 58 12.28 17.61 0.21
CA LEU A 58 12.55 18.42 1.39
C LEU A 58 14.05 18.53 1.62
N ASP A 59 14.74 17.41 1.46
CA ASP A 59 16.19 17.31 1.48
C ASP A 59 16.62 15.99 0.82
N GLY A 60 17.88 15.93 0.33
CA GLY A 60 18.49 14.76 -0.29
C GLY A 60 18.55 14.81 -1.81
N GLY A 61 19.47 14.04 -2.36
CA GLY A 61 19.73 13.94 -3.80
C GLY A 61 18.87 12.90 -4.51
N PHE A 62 17.56 12.86 -4.24
CA PHE A 62 16.64 11.94 -4.90
C PHE A 62 16.71 12.07 -6.42
N VAL A 63 16.67 10.94 -7.12
CA VAL A 63 16.74 10.90 -8.58
C VAL A 63 16.06 9.63 -9.09
N VAL A 64 15.34 9.73 -10.21
CA VAL A 64 14.81 8.53 -10.88
C VAL A 64 15.95 7.81 -11.59
N LYS A 65 16.09 6.52 -11.32
CA LYS A 65 17.02 5.62 -12.02
C LYS A 65 16.27 4.49 -12.70
N GLU A 66 16.96 3.85 -13.62
CA GLU A 66 16.48 2.66 -14.32
C GLU A 66 17.50 1.54 -14.18
N GLU A 67 17.03 0.36 -13.79
CA GLU A 67 17.82 -0.86 -13.70
C GLU A 67 16.98 -2.05 -14.17
N SER A 68 17.51 -2.80 -15.14
CA SER A 68 16.85 -4.00 -15.68
C SER A 68 15.42 -3.76 -16.20
N GLY A 69 15.15 -2.56 -16.73
CA GLY A 69 13.84 -2.20 -17.29
C GLY A 69 12.80 -1.76 -16.26
N ASN A 70 13.19 -1.58 -15.00
CA ASN A 70 12.36 -1.01 -13.93
C ASN A 70 12.89 0.36 -13.54
N LYS A 71 12.02 1.36 -13.47
CA LYS A 71 12.35 2.70 -12.97
C LYS A 71 11.88 2.84 -11.53
N PHE A 72 12.70 3.50 -10.73
CA PHE A 72 12.45 3.74 -9.31
C PHE A 72 13.07 5.07 -8.88
N LEU A 73 12.61 5.61 -7.78
CA LEU A 73 13.23 6.76 -7.13
C LEU A 73 14.36 6.28 -6.24
N GLU A 74 15.58 6.76 -6.45
CA GLU A 74 16.74 6.44 -5.62
C GLU A 74 17.14 7.63 -4.75
N LEU A 75 17.36 7.35 -3.48
CA LEU A 75 18.14 8.17 -2.59
C LEU A 75 19.56 7.62 -2.57
N PRO A 76 20.54 8.30 -3.18
CA PRO A 76 21.90 7.79 -3.28
C PRO A 76 22.58 7.71 -1.91
N GLY A 77 23.59 6.86 -1.80
CA GLY A 77 24.43 6.81 -0.60
C GLY A 77 25.08 8.16 -0.33
N ALA A 78 24.84 8.71 0.86
CA ALA A 78 25.28 10.02 1.30
C ALA A 78 25.86 9.94 2.71
N PRO A 79 26.50 11.01 3.23
CA PRO A 79 26.79 11.12 4.66
C PRO A 79 25.50 10.88 5.47
N LEU A 80 25.66 10.31 6.67
CA LEU A 80 24.53 9.97 7.53
C LEU A 80 23.71 11.22 7.88
N ASP A 81 22.54 11.32 7.29
CA ASP A 81 21.51 12.31 7.56
C ASP A 81 20.14 11.72 7.20
N SER A 82 19.08 12.42 7.54
CA SER A 82 17.71 12.01 7.26
C SER A 82 17.15 12.84 6.11
N PHE A 83 16.82 12.17 5.03
CA PHE A 83 16.31 12.76 3.80
C PHE A 83 14.88 12.32 3.54
N ALA A 84 14.06 13.21 2.97
CA ALA A 84 12.67 12.91 2.68
C ALA A 84 12.16 13.63 1.44
N VAL A 85 11.19 13.00 0.78
CA VAL A 85 10.42 13.57 -0.32
C VAL A 85 8.94 13.32 -0.10
N GLN A 86 8.11 14.33 -0.35
CA GLN A 86 6.65 14.28 -0.19
C GLN A 86 5.95 14.23 -1.54
N PHE A 87 4.78 13.58 -1.58
CA PHE A 87 3.95 13.43 -2.78
C PHE A 87 2.47 13.23 -2.41
N GLY A 88 1.62 13.20 -3.43
CA GLY A 88 0.18 12.96 -3.28
C GLY A 88 -0.58 14.10 -2.61
N PRO A 89 -1.86 13.91 -2.28
CA PRO A 89 -2.71 14.92 -1.66
C PRO A 89 -2.36 15.15 -0.18
N THR A 90 -2.88 16.27 0.35
CA THR A 90 -2.84 16.56 1.79
C THR A 90 -4.06 15.93 2.45
N GLU A 91 -3.83 14.97 3.35
CA GLU A 91 -4.87 14.23 4.07
C GLU A 91 -4.56 14.22 5.57
N SER A 92 -5.60 14.05 6.40
CA SER A 92 -5.42 13.96 7.87
C SER A 92 -5.72 12.57 8.42
N THR A 93 -6.81 11.95 7.98
CA THR A 93 -7.28 10.65 8.51
C THR A 93 -7.83 9.76 7.40
N ASN A 94 -8.03 8.48 7.72
CA ASN A 94 -8.56 7.47 6.80
C ASN A 94 -7.75 7.38 5.51
N THR A 95 -6.42 7.42 5.67
CA THR A 95 -5.46 7.39 4.58
C THR A 95 -4.51 6.24 4.78
N MET A 96 -4.13 5.61 3.70
CA MET A 96 -3.15 4.54 3.65
C MET A 96 -2.09 4.86 2.61
N LEU A 97 -0.85 4.55 2.93
CA LEU A 97 0.29 4.60 2.01
C LEU A 97 0.89 3.21 1.88
N ALA A 98 1.09 2.78 0.66
CA ALA A 98 1.89 1.62 0.31
C ALA A 98 3.08 2.05 -0.54
N ALA A 99 4.20 1.36 -0.36
CA ALA A 99 5.38 1.49 -1.22
C ALA A 99 6.24 0.24 -1.13
N ARG A 100 6.99 -0.06 -2.21
CA ARG A 100 8.08 -1.03 -2.11
C ARG A 100 9.42 -0.30 -1.97
N ILE A 101 10.30 -0.86 -1.16
CA ILE A 101 11.57 -0.23 -0.83
C ILE A 101 12.67 -1.28 -0.84
N LYS A 102 13.81 -0.93 -1.43
CA LYS A 102 15.03 -1.75 -1.40
C LYS A 102 16.17 -0.92 -0.81
N GLY A 103 16.74 -1.39 0.28
CA GLY A 103 17.94 -0.81 0.89
C GLY A 103 19.14 -1.70 0.65
N THR A 104 20.32 -1.10 0.59
CA THR A 104 21.59 -1.79 0.44
C THR A 104 22.46 -1.58 1.69
N ALA A 105 22.89 -2.65 2.33
CA ALA A 105 23.89 -2.59 3.40
C ALA A 105 25.32 -2.75 2.85
N LYS A 106 26.28 -2.12 3.51
CA LYS A 106 27.70 -2.27 3.15
C LYS A 106 28.54 -2.44 4.41
N GLY A 107 28.98 -3.68 4.65
CA GLY A 107 29.67 -4.02 5.89
C GLY A 107 28.78 -3.79 7.11
N ARG A 108 29.19 -2.89 8.02
CA ARG A 108 28.40 -2.53 9.21
C ARG A 108 27.51 -1.29 9.01
N ARG A 109 27.36 -0.83 7.77
CA ARG A 109 26.54 0.33 7.45
C ARG A 109 25.16 -0.16 7.01
N TYR A 110 24.16 0.12 7.81
CA TYR A 110 22.77 -0.28 7.60
C TYR A 110 21.92 0.97 7.44
N PRO A 111 21.36 1.25 6.25
CA PRO A 111 20.45 2.39 6.10
C PRO A 111 19.18 2.15 6.92
N SER A 112 18.57 3.20 7.44
CA SER A 112 17.19 3.16 7.89
C SER A 112 16.30 3.86 6.88
N PHE A 113 15.07 3.38 6.72
CA PHE A 113 14.16 3.90 5.70
C PHE A 113 12.71 3.58 6.02
N GLY A 114 11.78 4.24 5.34
CA GLY A 114 10.39 4.00 5.55
C GLY A 114 9.47 4.91 4.75
N ILE A 115 8.21 4.87 5.17
CA ILE A 115 7.10 5.63 4.59
C ILE A 115 6.43 6.48 5.68
N GLY A 116 5.84 7.62 5.29
CA GLY A 116 5.20 8.52 6.23
C GLY A 116 3.87 9.08 5.72
N LEU A 117 2.98 9.35 6.65
CA LEU A 117 1.70 10.03 6.43
C LEU A 117 1.61 11.29 7.31
N ASN A 118 0.75 12.22 6.93
CA ASN A 118 0.49 13.46 7.67
C ASN A 118 1.69 14.43 7.71
N GLY A 119 2.51 14.45 6.66
CA GLY A 119 3.64 15.37 6.56
C GLY A 119 4.85 14.98 7.41
N ILE A 120 5.75 15.95 7.69
CA ILE A 120 7.02 15.69 8.38
C ILE A 120 6.81 15.33 9.85
N ALA A 121 5.94 16.06 10.53
CA ALA A 121 5.60 15.86 11.94
C ALA A 121 4.53 14.77 12.17
N GLY A 122 4.12 14.09 11.10
CA GLY A 122 3.15 13.00 11.14
C GLY A 122 3.76 11.66 11.54
N TYR A 123 3.10 10.60 11.10
CA TYR A 123 3.46 9.23 11.45
C TYR A 123 4.38 8.62 10.40
N LYS A 124 5.35 7.86 10.87
CA LYS A 124 6.35 7.16 10.06
C LYS A 124 6.36 5.68 10.40
N LEU A 125 6.35 4.82 9.40
CA LEU A 125 6.66 3.41 9.52
C LEU A 125 8.10 3.21 9.04
N GLN A 126 8.99 2.91 9.97
CA GLN A 126 10.44 2.83 9.72
C GLN A 126 10.97 1.43 9.91
N VAL A 127 11.72 0.94 8.94
CA VAL A 127 12.62 -0.21 9.10
C VAL A 127 13.96 0.30 9.60
N SER A 128 14.43 -0.25 10.71
CA SER A 128 15.72 0.04 11.31
C SER A 128 16.58 -1.23 11.36
N PRO A 129 17.32 -1.55 10.28
CA PRO A 129 18.07 -2.80 10.16
C PRO A 129 19.14 -2.97 11.23
N ALA A 130 19.83 -1.91 11.61
CA ALA A 130 20.86 -1.97 12.66
C ALA A 130 20.30 -2.37 14.03
N LYS A 131 19.02 -2.09 14.29
CA LYS A 131 18.30 -2.46 15.49
C LYS A 131 17.46 -3.73 15.32
N GLN A 132 17.31 -4.23 14.09
CA GLN A 132 16.44 -5.36 13.73
C GLN A 132 14.98 -5.14 14.15
N VAL A 133 14.43 -3.97 13.87
CA VAL A 133 13.06 -3.59 14.26
C VAL A 133 12.30 -2.87 13.16
N LEU A 134 10.98 -3.03 13.20
CA LEU A 134 9.99 -2.17 12.55
C LEU A 134 9.39 -1.24 13.60
N GLN A 135 9.28 0.04 13.31
CA GLN A 135 8.92 1.07 14.26
C GLN A 135 7.82 1.98 13.73
N ILE A 136 6.90 2.42 14.60
CA ILE A 136 6.05 3.58 14.35
C ILE A 136 6.60 4.76 15.16
N LEU A 137 6.84 5.87 14.47
CA LEU A 137 7.22 7.14 15.06
C LEU A 137 6.16 8.21 14.77
N LYS A 138 6.02 9.19 15.64
CA LYS A 138 5.33 10.46 15.40
C LYS A 138 6.41 11.54 15.41
N ASP A 139 6.62 12.20 14.27
CA ASP A 139 7.81 13.05 14.06
C ASP A 139 9.11 12.26 14.28
N THR A 140 9.83 12.54 15.35
CA THR A 140 11.07 11.85 15.78
C THR A 140 10.85 10.96 17.00
N GLU A 141 9.67 11.01 17.63
CA GLU A 141 9.36 10.25 18.83
C GLU A 141 8.94 8.81 18.50
N LEU A 142 9.62 7.85 19.09
CA LEU A 142 9.25 6.43 19.00
C LEU A 142 7.96 6.15 19.77
N LYS A 143 6.92 5.69 19.08
CA LYS A 143 5.64 5.29 19.70
C LYS A 143 5.57 3.80 20.01
N THR A 144 6.00 2.96 19.07
CA THR A 144 6.03 1.51 19.26
C THR A 144 7.05 0.85 18.35
N SER A 145 7.48 -0.36 18.70
CA SER A 145 8.52 -1.12 18.00
C SER A 145 8.28 -2.61 18.13
N ILE A 146 8.53 -3.37 17.06
CA ILE A 146 8.51 -4.83 17.03
C ILE A 146 9.78 -5.38 16.39
N PRO A 147 10.20 -6.61 16.70
CA PRO A 147 11.27 -7.28 15.97
C PRO A 147 10.95 -7.42 14.48
N TYR A 148 11.93 -7.15 13.64
CA TYR A 148 11.82 -7.30 12.19
C TYR A 148 13.18 -7.62 11.58
N GLU A 149 13.29 -8.78 10.94
CA GLU A 149 14.49 -9.19 10.21
C GLU A 149 14.43 -8.66 8.79
N TRP A 150 15.36 -7.79 8.46
CA TRP A 150 15.52 -7.25 7.12
C TRP A 150 16.73 -7.87 6.41
N LYS A 151 16.63 -8.04 5.09
CA LYS A 151 17.72 -8.49 4.23
C LYS A 151 18.13 -7.41 3.25
N SER A 152 19.45 -7.16 3.16
CA SER A 152 20.02 -6.25 2.18
C SER A 152 19.69 -6.67 0.75
N ASP A 153 19.54 -5.69 -0.13
CA ASP A 153 19.35 -5.86 -1.57
C ASP A 153 18.07 -6.64 -1.95
N THR A 154 17.09 -6.66 -1.05
CA THR A 154 15.78 -7.24 -1.31
C THR A 154 14.69 -6.18 -1.27
N TRP A 155 13.76 -6.23 -2.23
CA TRP A 155 12.56 -5.43 -2.20
C TRP A 155 11.63 -5.91 -1.07
N ILE A 156 11.15 -4.98 -0.29
CA ILE A 156 10.11 -5.20 0.71
C ILE A 156 8.93 -4.28 0.44
N GLN A 157 7.75 -4.73 0.78
CA GLN A 157 6.53 -3.94 0.78
C GLN A 157 6.32 -3.35 2.16
N LEU A 158 5.99 -2.06 2.23
CA LEU A 158 5.55 -1.39 3.44
C LEU A 158 4.13 -0.88 3.24
N ARG A 159 3.31 -0.97 4.28
CA ARG A 159 1.99 -0.37 4.32
C ARG A 159 1.78 0.32 5.67
N LEU A 160 1.36 1.59 5.62
CA LEU A 160 1.04 2.41 6.79
C LEU A 160 -0.36 2.97 6.60
N ARG A 161 -1.23 2.85 7.61
CA ARG A 161 -2.51 3.54 7.60
C ARG A 161 -2.73 4.35 8.87
N VAL A 162 -3.45 5.46 8.70
CA VAL A 162 -3.97 6.30 9.76
C VAL A 162 -5.49 6.30 9.63
N ARG A 163 -6.20 5.72 10.59
CA ARG A 163 -7.66 5.67 10.55
C ARG A 163 -8.30 6.22 11.82
N ARG A 164 -9.46 6.84 11.66
CA ARG A 164 -10.29 7.27 12.77
C ARG A 164 -11.08 6.07 13.31
N ILE A 165 -11.03 5.84 14.61
CA ILE A 165 -11.79 4.78 15.29
C ILE A 165 -13.12 5.32 15.80
N ASN A 166 -13.07 6.49 16.44
CA ASN A 166 -14.22 7.23 16.93
C ASN A 166 -13.91 8.73 16.96
N GLN A 167 -14.73 9.53 17.65
CA GLN A 167 -14.58 10.99 17.66
C GLN A 167 -13.23 11.45 18.22
N ASP A 168 -12.68 10.76 19.22
CA ASP A 168 -11.49 11.16 19.98
C ASP A 168 -10.39 10.09 19.96
N ALA A 169 -10.42 9.18 18.99
CA ALA A 169 -9.42 8.11 18.89
C ALA A 169 -9.08 7.74 17.44
N TRP A 170 -7.80 7.59 17.19
CA TRP A 170 -7.24 7.17 15.91
C TRP A 170 -6.34 5.96 16.13
N LYS A 171 -6.15 5.20 15.09
CA LYS A 171 -5.23 4.07 15.07
C LYS A 171 -4.26 4.19 13.92
N ILE A 172 -3.00 4.07 14.23
CA ILE A 172 -1.90 4.03 13.30
C ILE A 172 -1.44 2.57 13.21
N GLU A 173 -1.42 2.01 12.01
CA GLU A 173 -1.13 0.61 11.80
C GLU A 173 -0.15 0.45 10.65
N GLY A 174 0.78 -0.48 10.82
CA GLY A 174 1.81 -0.77 9.84
C GLY A 174 2.04 -2.25 9.63
N LYS A 175 2.54 -2.59 8.45
CA LYS A 175 3.06 -3.92 8.15
C LYS A 175 4.16 -3.86 7.10
N ALA A 176 5.02 -4.86 7.14
CA ALA A 176 6.13 -5.02 6.21
C ALA A 176 6.26 -6.49 5.82
N TRP A 177 6.52 -6.77 4.53
CA TRP A 177 6.75 -8.13 4.05
C TRP A 177 7.67 -8.12 2.82
N LEU A 178 8.25 -9.26 2.51
CA LEU A 178 9.10 -9.43 1.33
C LEU A 178 8.25 -9.34 0.05
N GLU A 179 8.77 -8.71 -0.97
CA GLU A 179 8.18 -8.76 -2.30
C GLU A 179 8.03 -10.21 -2.77
N GLY A 180 6.91 -10.52 -3.41
CA GLY A 180 6.56 -11.88 -3.84
C GLY A 180 5.99 -12.79 -2.73
N ALA A 181 6.08 -12.39 -1.46
CA ALA A 181 5.35 -13.07 -0.39
C ALA A 181 3.91 -12.59 -0.31
N THR A 182 3.04 -13.42 0.26
CA THR A 182 1.65 -13.03 0.54
C THR A 182 1.64 -11.89 1.56
N GLU A 183 0.86 -10.84 1.28
CA GLU A 183 0.63 -9.76 2.23
C GLU A 183 0.03 -10.31 3.53
N PRO A 184 0.57 -9.98 4.72
CA PRO A 184 -0.04 -10.38 5.99
C PRO A 184 -1.49 -9.87 6.09
N SER A 185 -2.42 -10.75 6.50
CA SER A 185 -3.81 -10.38 6.75
C SER A 185 -3.93 -9.34 7.86
N ASP A 186 -3.11 -9.50 8.88
CA ASP A 186 -3.13 -8.66 10.07
C ASP A 186 -2.11 -7.52 9.99
N TRP A 187 -2.44 -6.42 10.65
CA TRP A 187 -1.50 -5.33 10.87
C TRP A 187 -0.51 -5.75 11.96
N THR A 188 0.77 -5.82 11.60
CA THR A 188 1.80 -6.40 12.48
C THR A 188 2.28 -5.46 13.58
N ILE A 189 2.13 -4.15 13.38
CA ILE A 189 2.47 -3.12 14.37
C ILE A 189 1.35 -2.08 14.42
N SER A 190 0.98 -1.62 15.60
CA SER A 190 -0.05 -0.59 15.78
C SER A 190 0.23 0.33 16.97
N TYR A 191 -0.33 1.55 16.89
CA TYR A 191 -0.30 2.55 17.93
C TYR A 191 -1.67 3.24 18.02
N ASP A 192 -2.22 3.36 19.23
CA ASP A 192 -3.47 4.07 19.48
C ASP A 192 -3.17 5.54 19.79
N GLU A 193 -3.73 6.46 18.99
CA GLU A 193 -3.53 7.89 19.10
C GLU A 193 -4.80 8.57 19.65
N LYS A 194 -4.63 9.53 20.55
CA LYS A 194 -5.70 10.31 21.14
C LYS A 194 -5.76 11.76 20.65
N GLU A 195 -4.69 12.20 20.00
CA GLU A 195 -4.62 13.51 19.37
C GLU A 195 -5.02 13.40 17.90
N GLU A 196 -5.81 14.36 17.43
CA GLU A 196 -6.20 14.40 16.02
C GLU A 196 -4.96 14.52 15.13
N PRO A 197 -4.78 13.61 14.15
CA PRO A 197 -3.67 13.70 13.21
C PRO A 197 -3.71 14.98 12.40
N ILE A 198 -2.55 15.63 12.27
CA ILE A 198 -2.42 16.83 11.44
C ILE A 198 -2.66 16.48 9.97
N ALA A 199 -3.09 17.45 9.18
CA ALA A 199 -3.15 17.30 7.73
C ALA A 199 -1.74 17.42 7.12
N GLY A 200 -1.42 16.53 6.17
CA GLY A 200 -0.12 16.53 5.50
C GLY A 200 -0.06 15.54 4.35
N ARG A 201 0.99 15.68 3.52
CA ARG A 201 1.23 14.80 2.37
C ARG A 201 1.87 13.49 2.82
N ALA A 202 1.75 12.46 1.97
CA ALA A 202 2.52 11.24 2.09
C ALA A 202 4.00 11.49 1.80
N SER A 203 4.88 10.61 2.29
CA SER A 203 6.32 10.71 2.06
C SER A 203 7.01 9.36 2.02
N VAL A 204 8.14 9.30 1.34
CA VAL A 204 9.18 8.30 1.56
C VAL A 204 10.40 8.99 2.14
N PHE A 205 11.13 8.30 2.99
CA PHE A 205 12.29 8.86 3.68
C PHE A 205 13.37 7.80 3.93
N GLY A 206 14.58 8.26 4.15
CA GLY A 206 15.69 7.39 4.47
C GLY A 206 16.88 8.10 5.06
N SER A 207 17.69 7.34 5.79
CA SER A 207 19.00 7.76 6.29
C SER A 207 20.03 6.78 5.73
N PRO A 208 20.57 7.05 4.53
CA PRO A 208 21.57 6.22 3.91
C PRO A 208 22.94 6.46 4.56
N PHE A 209 23.85 5.52 4.33
CA PHE A 209 25.28 5.75 4.52
C PHE A 209 25.98 5.89 3.16
N SER A 210 27.19 6.35 3.15
CA SER A 210 28.02 6.38 1.95
C SER A 210 28.14 4.97 1.34
N GLY A 211 27.64 4.81 0.12
CA GLY A 211 27.59 3.55 -0.62
C GLY A 211 26.46 2.60 -0.20
N THR A 212 25.43 3.10 0.46
CA THR A 212 24.22 2.34 0.81
C THR A 212 22.96 3.05 0.29
N PRO A 213 22.68 3.00 -1.02
CA PRO A 213 21.51 3.65 -1.60
C PRO A 213 20.22 3.01 -1.08
N ILE A 214 19.13 3.80 -1.16
CA ILE A 214 17.77 3.34 -0.86
C ILE A 214 16.92 3.62 -2.10
N GLN A 215 16.20 2.61 -2.56
CA GLN A 215 15.34 2.68 -3.74
C GLN A 215 13.88 2.56 -3.31
N PHE A 216 13.02 3.40 -3.88
CA PHE A 216 11.59 3.49 -3.59
C PHE A 216 10.82 3.32 -4.88
N ASP A 217 9.73 2.55 -4.84
CA ASP A 217 8.91 2.30 -6.01
C ASP A 217 7.46 2.00 -5.63
N ASP A 218 6.57 1.96 -6.64
CA ASP A 218 5.15 1.61 -6.47
C ASP A 218 4.47 2.35 -5.31
N VAL A 219 4.66 3.68 -5.23
CA VAL A 219 4.02 4.47 -4.18
C VAL A 219 2.54 4.66 -4.48
N ILE A 220 1.68 4.30 -3.52
CA ILE A 220 0.22 4.38 -3.64
C ILE A 220 -0.37 4.98 -2.37
N VAL A 221 -1.06 6.10 -2.52
CA VAL A 221 -1.89 6.69 -1.46
C VAL A 221 -3.35 6.36 -1.76
N SER A 222 -4.05 5.80 -0.79
CA SER A 222 -5.46 5.41 -0.93
C SER A 222 -6.28 5.78 0.30
N ARG A 223 -7.61 5.75 0.18
CA ARG A 223 -8.51 5.81 1.33
C ARG A 223 -8.39 4.52 2.13
N ALA A 224 -8.17 4.63 3.43
CA ALA A 224 -8.30 3.50 4.34
C ALA A 224 -9.79 3.20 4.51
N THR A 225 -10.25 2.12 3.88
CA THR A 225 -11.63 1.64 4.00
C THR A 225 -11.77 0.69 5.18
N GLY A 226 -12.90 0.76 5.85
CA GLY A 226 -13.36 -0.20 6.83
C GLY A 226 -12.97 0.08 8.28
N PRO A 227 -13.74 -0.52 9.19
CA PRO A 227 -13.49 -0.46 10.62
C PRO A 227 -12.17 -1.08 11.03
#